data_42bad066adbd9b0aac40225a7a160aea
#
_entry.id   42bad066adbd9b0aac40225a7a160aea
#
_cell.length_a   1.000
_cell.length_b   1.000
_cell.length_c   1.000
_cell.angle_alpha   90.00
_cell.angle_beta   90.00
_cell.angle_gamma   90.00
#
_symmetry.space_group_name_H-M   'P 1'
#
loop_
_entity.id
_entity.type
_entity.pdbx_description
1 polymer ?
#
loop_
_entity_poly.entity_id
_entity_poly.type
_entity_poly.pdbx_seq_one_letter_code
_entity_poly.pdbx_strand_id
1 'polypeptide(L)'
;MSVLLLRFAAPLQAWGSSSKFDIRTTEREPTKSGVIGMIASALGIQRNAENADDELKKLNEMRFGVRVEKEGKLIKDFHMVRKIENRKMTASYITDRYYLSDAVFLVAIESDDTELLKKIESALQRPVYPLFLGRRSCPPTLPACRYYPHFPADRLRRVTAAQ
;
A
#
# COMPACT_ATOMS: atom_id res chain seq x y z
N MET A 1 -4.90 19.84 -13.02
CA MET A 1 -4.80 18.85 -11.94
C MET A 1 -5.53 17.59 -12.36
N SER A 2 -4.86 16.46 -12.29
CA SER A 2 -5.42 15.15 -12.67
C SER A 2 -5.35 14.21 -11.48
N VAL A 3 -6.30 13.26 -11.39
CA VAL A 3 -6.40 12.34 -10.26
C VAL A 3 -6.44 10.90 -10.76
N LEU A 4 -5.64 10.05 -10.13
CA LEU A 4 -5.70 8.61 -10.27
C LEU A 4 -6.42 8.04 -9.04
N LEU A 5 -7.52 7.32 -9.27
CA LEU A 5 -8.25 6.64 -8.21
C LEU A 5 -7.86 5.16 -8.17
N LEU A 6 -7.50 4.71 -6.97
CA LEU A 6 -7.12 3.33 -6.68
C LEU A 6 -8.13 2.74 -5.71
N ARG A 7 -8.76 1.63 -6.09
CA ARG A 7 -9.66 0.89 -5.20
C ARG A 7 -8.90 -0.28 -4.58
N PHE A 8 -8.71 -0.26 -3.29
CA PHE A 8 -8.07 -1.34 -2.54
C PHE A 8 -9.10 -2.23 -1.88
N ALA A 9 -9.19 -3.45 -2.38
CA ALA A 9 -10.05 -4.49 -1.84
C ALA A 9 -9.27 -5.80 -1.82
N ALA A 10 -9.24 -6.45 -0.69
CA ALA A 10 -8.62 -7.76 -0.50
C ALA A 10 -9.21 -8.42 0.76
N PRO A 11 -9.15 -9.76 0.87
CA PRO A 11 -9.54 -10.44 2.10
C PRO A 11 -8.75 -9.96 3.32
N LEU A 12 -7.48 -9.63 3.13
CA LEU A 12 -6.57 -9.11 4.15
C LEU A 12 -5.80 -7.91 3.62
N GLN A 13 -5.61 -6.90 4.48
CA GLN A 13 -4.75 -5.74 4.24
C GLN A 13 -3.96 -5.42 5.50
N ALA A 14 -2.79 -4.80 5.38
CA ALA A 14 -1.99 -4.40 6.52
C ALA A 14 -1.16 -3.15 6.20
N TRP A 15 -1.50 -2.03 6.80
CA TRP A 15 -0.91 -0.71 6.56
C TRP A 15 -0.12 -0.30 7.79
N GLY A 16 1.14 -0.75 7.87
CA GLY A 16 1.97 -0.51 9.05
C GLY A 16 2.71 0.81 9.00
N SER A 17 2.69 1.56 10.12
CA SER A 17 3.53 2.75 10.32
C SER A 17 4.54 2.54 11.45
N SER A 18 4.20 1.80 12.52
CA SER A 18 4.97 1.71 13.75
C SER A 18 5.18 0.27 14.24
N SER A 19 5.49 -0.64 13.32
CA SER A 19 5.71 -2.06 13.69
C SER A 19 6.99 -2.24 14.49
N LYS A 20 6.88 -2.76 15.72
CA LYS A 20 8.00 -3.26 16.52
C LYS A 20 8.19 -4.77 16.27
N PHE A 21 9.39 -5.28 16.53
CA PHE A 21 9.84 -6.63 16.14
C PHE A 21 8.83 -7.77 16.34
N ASP A 22 8.22 -7.86 17.52
CA ASP A 22 7.33 -8.97 17.89
C ASP A 22 5.85 -8.67 17.60
N ILE A 23 5.45 -7.40 17.61
CA ILE A 23 4.09 -6.96 17.36
C ILE A 23 4.06 -6.13 16.08
N ARG A 24 3.41 -6.67 15.05
CA ARG A 24 3.26 -6.00 13.77
C ARG A 24 1.85 -5.49 13.60
N THR A 25 1.66 -4.24 14.00
CA THR A 25 0.37 -3.54 13.92
C THR A 25 -0.02 -3.20 12.47
N THR A 26 -1.24 -2.74 12.30
CA THR A 26 -1.75 -2.10 11.07
C THR A 26 -2.49 -0.84 11.44
N GLU A 27 -2.35 0.19 10.61
CA GLU A 27 -3.23 1.34 10.64
C GLU A 27 -4.62 0.95 10.15
N ARG A 28 -5.62 1.76 10.43
CA ARG A 28 -7.02 1.53 10.02
C ARG A 28 -7.28 1.85 8.56
N GLU A 29 -6.36 2.54 7.89
CA GLU A 29 -6.46 2.97 6.51
C GLU A 29 -5.10 2.92 5.79
N PRO A 30 -5.07 2.94 4.44
CA PRO A 30 -3.85 2.96 3.67
C PRO A 30 -2.96 4.16 4.02
N THR A 31 -1.69 3.90 4.32
CA THR A 31 -0.70 4.95 4.52
C THR A 31 -0.12 5.41 3.19
N LYS A 32 0.22 6.70 3.06
CA LYS A 32 0.85 7.25 1.85
C LYS A 32 2.11 6.47 1.48
N SER A 33 2.99 6.20 2.44
CA SER A 33 4.21 5.43 2.22
C SER A 33 3.96 4.01 1.70
N GLY A 34 2.92 3.33 2.22
CA GLY A 34 2.53 2.01 1.75
C GLY A 34 2.05 2.01 0.29
N VAL A 35 1.26 3.03 -0.08
CA VAL A 35 0.76 3.20 -1.45
C VAL A 35 1.88 3.60 -2.41
N ILE A 36 2.74 4.53 -2.04
CA ILE A 36 3.92 4.92 -2.83
C ILE A 36 4.85 3.72 -3.05
N GLY A 37 5.09 2.91 -2.00
CA GLY A 37 5.88 1.68 -2.11
C GLY A 37 5.26 0.66 -3.08
N MET A 38 3.94 0.52 -3.10
CA MET A 38 3.24 -0.33 -4.07
C MET A 38 3.38 0.21 -5.50
N ILE A 39 3.26 1.52 -5.71
CA ILE A 39 3.46 2.16 -7.02
C ILE A 39 4.90 1.98 -7.49
N ALA A 40 5.88 2.20 -6.62
CA ALA A 40 7.30 1.99 -6.92
C ALA A 40 7.57 0.53 -7.34
N SER A 41 6.93 -0.44 -6.66
CA SER A 41 6.98 -1.85 -7.03
C SER A 41 6.39 -2.11 -8.42
N ALA A 42 5.25 -1.49 -8.74
CA ALA A 42 4.63 -1.59 -10.07
C ALA A 42 5.53 -1.03 -11.18
N LEU A 43 6.16 0.12 -10.92
CA LEU A 43 7.10 0.78 -11.84
C LEU A 43 8.45 0.05 -11.96
N GLY A 44 8.76 -0.90 -11.08
CA GLY A 44 10.02 -1.63 -11.08
C GLY A 44 11.19 -0.85 -10.45
N ILE A 45 10.91 0.17 -9.64
CA ILE A 45 11.94 0.97 -8.96
C ILE A 45 12.64 0.08 -7.92
N GLN A 46 13.92 -0.18 -8.12
CA GLN A 46 14.74 -0.97 -7.19
C GLN A 46 15.31 -0.05 -6.11
N ARG A 47 15.26 -0.48 -4.85
CA ARG A 47 15.75 0.32 -3.70
C ARG A 47 17.22 0.74 -3.78
N ASN A 48 18.04 -0.07 -4.47
CA ASN A 48 19.48 0.16 -4.57
C ASN A 48 19.89 0.79 -5.90
N ALA A 49 18.93 1.26 -6.73
CA ALA A 49 19.23 1.96 -7.97
C ALA A 49 19.72 3.39 -7.64
N GLU A 50 20.69 3.89 -8.39
CA GLU A 50 21.28 5.22 -8.18
C GLU A 50 20.24 6.37 -8.21
N ASN A 51 19.18 6.21 -9.00
CA ASN A 51 18.09 7.18 -9.16
C ASN A 51 16.86 6.88 -8.31
N ALA A 52 16.89 5.86 -7.44
CA ALA A 52 15.72 5.41 -6.66
C ALA A 52 15.17 6.53 -5.76
N ASP A 53 16.05 7.26 -5.10
CA ASP A 53 15.66 8.34 -4.17
C ASP A 53 14.96 9.49 -4.90
N ASP A 54 15.43 9.86 -6.09
CA ASP A 54 14.84 10.93 -6.90
C ASP A 54 13.47 10.52 -7.45
N GLU A 55 13.32 9.27 -7.90
CA GLU A 55 12.03 8.74 -8.36
C GLU A 55 11.03 8.64 -7.20
N LEU A 56 11.45 8.13 -6.03
CA LEU A 56 10.60 8.07 -4.85
C LEU A 56 10.21 9.46 -4.35
N LYS A 57 11.10 10.45 -4.44
CA LYS A 57 10.80 11.83 -4.09
C LYS A 57 9.68 12.40 -4.97
N LYS A 58 9.76 12.23 -6.29
CA LYS A 58 8.70 12.64 -7.23
C LYS A 58 7.35 11.99 -6.89
N LEU A 59 7.35 10.70 -6.57
CA LEU A 59 6.14 10.00 -6.16
C LEU A 59 5.60 10.54 -4.83
N ASN A 60 6.46 10.91 -3.89
CA ASN A 60 6.06 11.46 -2.59
C ASN A 60 5.54 12.92 -2.67
N GLU A 61 5.85 13.67 -3.72
CA GLU A 61 5.31 15.02 -3.94
C GLU A 61 3.83 15.01 -4.33
N MET A 62 3.33 13.88 -4.84
CA MET A 62 1.91 13.76 -5.19
C MET A 62 1.02 13.95 -3.96
N ARG A 63 -0.12 14.61 -4.16
CA ARG A 63 -1.15 14.71 -3.13
C ARG A 63 -1.85 13.38 -2.95
N PHE A 64 -2.19 13.07 -1.72
CA PHE A 64 -2.71 11.78 -1.33
C PHE A 64 -3.96 11.94 -0.47
N GLY A 65 -4.96 11.13 -0.73
CA GLY A 65 -6.16 11.08 0.07
C GLY A 65 -6.78 9.70 0.09
N VAL A 66 -7.47 9.38 1.19
CA VAL A 66 -8.15 8.09 1.38
C VAL A 66 -9.60 8.32 1.73
N ARG A 67 -10.49 7.55 1.10
CA ARG A 67 -11.88 7.42 1.51
C ARG A 67 -12.16 5.97 1.92
N VAL A 68 -12.70 5.80 3.11
CA VAL A 68 -13.10 4.50 3.63
C VAL A 68 -14.46 4.13 3.03
N GLU A 69 -14.52 3.11 2.19
CA GLU A 69 -15.77 2.55 1.64
C GLU A 69 -16.35 1.50 2.61
N LYS A 70 -15.44 0.72 3.23
CA LYS A 70 -15.76 -0.30 4.23
C LYS A 70 -14.58 -0.42 5.18
N GLU A 71 -14.77 -0.20 6.48
CA GLU A 71 -13.70 -0.22 7.48
C GLU A 71 -13.04 -1.59 7.64
N GLY A 72 -13.80 -2.66 7.43
CA GLY A 72 -13.34 -4.02 7.69
C GLY A 72 -13.28 -4.35 9.18
N LYS A 73 -12.65 -5.48 9.52
CA LYS A 73 -12.46 -5.94 10.89
C LYS A 73 -10.99 -6.13 11.19
N LEU A 74 -10.56 -5.65 12.36
CA LEU A 74 -9.21 -5.93 12.84
C LEU A 74 -9.14 -7.38 13.30
N ILE A 75 -8.22 -8.14 12.73
CA ILE A 75 -7.92 -9.51 13.13
C ILE A 75 -6.47 -9.63 13.56
N LYS A 76 -6.22 -10.54 14.47
CA LYS A 76 -4.88 -10.88 14.98
C LYS A 76 -4.52 -12.28 14.50
N ASP A 77 -3.35 -12.40 13.92
CA ASP A 77 -2.79 -13.65 13.45
C ASP A 77 -1.50 -13.95 14.25
N PHE A 78 -1.41 -15.16 14.75
CA PHE A 78 -0.31 -15.65 15.56
C PHE A 78 0.69 -16.40 14.70
N HIS A 79 1.92 -15.91 14.65
CA HIS A 79 3.01 -16.57 13.93
C HIS A 79 4.12 -17.03 14.87
N MET A 80 4.57 -18.25 14.69
CA MET A 80 5.75 -18.78 15.35
C MET A 80 6.88 -18.99 14.35
N VAL A 81 8.00 -18.33 14.61
CA VAL A 81 9.24 -18.53 13.83
C VAL A 81 10.18 -19.43 14.66
N ARG A 82 10.64 -20.52 14.06
CA ARG A 82 11.59 -21.42 14.69
C ARG A 82 12.99 -21.16 14.11
N LYS A 83 13.94 -20.91 15.01
CA LYS A 83 15.35 -20.86 14.64
C LYS A 83 15.92 -22.27 14.68
N ILE A 84 16.48 -22.72 13.59
CA ILE A 84 17.11 -24.05 13.45
C ILE A 84 18.59 -23.83 13.18
N GLU A 85 19.44 -24.33 14.07
CA GLU A 85 20.89 -24.37 13.92
C GLU A 85 21.38 -25.82 14.03
N ASN A 86 22.23 -26.26 13.11
CA ASN A 86 22.76 -27.64 13.08
C ASN A 86 21.65 -28.73 13.17
N ARG A 87 20.52 -28.51 12.46
CA ARG A 87 19.32 -29.37 12.48
C ARG A 87 18.61 -29.51 13.84
N LYS A 88 18.97 -28.68 14.82
CA LYS A 88 18.31 -28.61 16.12
C LYS A 88 17.56 -27.29 16.27
N MET A 89 16.38 -27.33 16.88
CA MET A 89 15.64 -26.14 17.23
C MET A 89 16.30 -25.45 18.40
N THR A 90 16.83 -24.24 18.19
CA THR A 90 17.57 -23.47 19.22
C THR A 90 16.72 -22.40 19.88
N ALA A 91 15.73 -21.87 19.16
CA ALA A 91 14.81 -20.89 19.72
C ALA A 91 13.50 -20.88 18.94
N SER A 92 12.43 -20.38 19.59
CA SER A 92 11.18 -20.04 18.90
C SER A 92 10.77 -18.63 19.30
N TYR A 93 10.34 -17.86 18.30
CA TYR A 93 9.89 -16.48 18.47
C TYR A 93 8.43 -16.40 18.06
N ILE A 94 7.62 -15.79 18.92
CA ILE A 94 6.22 -15.53 18.64
C ILE A 94 6.11 -14.13 18.09
N THR A 95 5.35 -13.96 17.01
CA THR A 95 5.03 -12.65 16.44
C THR A 95 3.54 -12.52 16.23
N ASP A 96 2.95 -11.48 16.80
CA ASP A 96 1.56 -11.10 16.59
C ASP A 96 1.45 -10.18 15.37
N ARG A 97 0.62 -10.55 14.42
CA ARG A 97 0.40 -9.77 13.19
C ARG A 97 -1.05 -9.37 13.08
N TYR A 98 -1.28 -8.07 12.99
CA TYR A 98 -2.62 -7.52 12.83
C TYR A 98 -2.90 -7.23 11.36
N TYR A 99 -4.14 -7.50 10.95
CA TYR A 99 -4.64 -7.28 9.60
C TYR A 99 -6.02 -6.63 9.66
N LEU A 100 -6.39 -5.94 8.59
CA LEU A 100 -7.76 -5.54 8.31
C LEU A 100 -8.37 -6.60 7.39
N SER A 101 -9.46 -7.26 7.83
CA SER A 101 -10.22 -8.21 7.02
C SER A 101 -11.36 -7.50 6.32
N ASP A 102 -11.54 -7.79 5.03
CA ASP A 102 -12.63 -7.30 4.19
C ASP A 102 -12.81 -5.77 4.14
N ALA A 103 -11.74 -5.02 4.39
CA ALA A 103 -11.74 -3.58 4.22
C ALA A 103 -11.77 -3.19 2.74
N VAL A 104 -12.39 -2.05 2.44
CA VAL A 104 -12.40 -1.46 1.09
C VAL A 104 -12.11 0.02 1.20
N PHE A 105 -11.09 0.47 0.47
CA PHE A 105 -10.68 1.86 0.43
C PHE A 105 -10.64 2.38 -1.00
N LEU A 106 -10.98 3.65 -1.17
CA LEU A 106 -10.71 4.41 -2.37
C LEU A 106 -9.59 5.40 -2.06
N VAL A 107 -8.45 5.22 -2.72
CA VAL A 107 -7.29 6.09 -2.58
C VAL A 107 -7.22 7.01 -3.80
N ALA A 108 -7.03 8.28 -3.56
CA ALA A 108 -6.82 9.29 -4.60
C ALA A 108 -5.38 9.78 -4.58
N ILE A 109 -4.75 9.80 -5.74
CA ILE A 109 -3.43 10.37 -5.96
C ILE A 109 -3.58 11.48 -7.00
N GLU A 110 -3.16 12.69 -6.63
CA GLU A 110 -3.27 13.87 -7.49
C GLU A 110 -1.90 14.39 -7.86
N SER A 111 -1.72 14.72 -9.13
CA SER A 111 -0.52 15.37 -9.65
C SER A 111 -0.88 16.32 -10.79
N ASP A 112 -0.05 17.33 -10.99
CA ASP A 112 -0.08 18.17 -12.19
C ASP A 112 0.60 17.48 -13.38
N ASP A 113 1.49 16.52 -13.11
CA ASP A 113 2.13 15.67 -14.12
C ASP A 113 1.18 14.54 -14.56
N THR A 114 0.45 14.82 -15.63
CA THR A 114 -0.50 13.88 -16.25
C THR A 114 0.17 12.64 -16.82
N GLU A 115 1.37 12.79 -17.37
CA GLU A 115 2.10 11.66 -17.96
C GLU A 115 2.61 10.70 -16.90
N LEU A 116 3.04 11.22 -15.76
CA LEU A 116 3.37 10.40 -14.59
C LEU A 116 2.16 9.57 -14.13
N LEU A 117 0.98 10.17 -14.02
CA LEU A 117 -0.23 9.45 -13.59
C LEU A 117 -0.62 8.35 -14.59
N LYS A 118 -0.54 8.60 -15.91
CA LYS A 118 -0.79 7.58 -16.94
C LYS A 118 0.25 6.45 -16.88
N LYS A 119 1.53 6.78 -16.65
CA LYS A 119 2.60 5.81 -16.46
C LYS A 119 2.32 4.91 -15.25
N ILE A 120 1.88 5.50 -14.13
CA ILE A 120 1.49 4.77 -12.92
C ILE A 120 0.29 3.87 -13.20
N GLU A 121 -0.76 4.36 -13.87
CA GLU A 121 -1.94 3.56 -14.23
C GLU A 121 -1.55 2.33 -15.05
N SER A 122 -0.75 2.53 -16.10
CA SER A 122 -0.25 1.44 -16.95
C SER A 122 0.58 0.43 -16.17
N ALA A 123 1.47 0.91 -15.28
CA ALA A 123 2.30 0.05 -14.44
C ALA A 123 1.46 -0.76 -13.44
N LEU A 124 0.41 -0.18 -12.86
CA LEU A 124 -0.48 -0.91 -11.95
C LEU A 124 -1.32 -1.98 -12.65
N GLN A 125 -1.60 -1.82 -13.94
CA GLN A 125 -2.27 -2.84 -14.75
C GLN A 125 -1.33 -3.98 -15.17
N ARG A 126 -0.05 -3.68 -15.39
CA ARG A 126 1.00 -4.63 -15.77
C ARG A 126 2.26 -4.42 -14.92
N PRO A 127 2.20 -4.77 -13.63
CA PRO A 127 3.27 -4.45 -12.69
C PRO A 127 4.53 -5.26 -12.95
N VAL A 128 5.70 -4.64 -12.78
CA VAL A 128 7.00 -5.30 -12.86
C VAL A 128 7.16 -6.32 -11.72
N TYR A 129 6.73 -5.94 -10.50
CA TYR A 129 6.73 -6.85 -9.36
C TYR A 129 5.29 -7.06 -8.84
N PRO A 130 5.00 -8.24 -8.25
CA PRO A 130 3.68 -8.53 -7.69
C PRO A 130 3.25 -7.48 -6.68
N LEU A 131 1.98 -7.06 -6.76
CA LEU A 131 1.42 -6.05 -5.87
C LEU A 131 0.83 -6.67 -4.61
N PHE A 132 0.95 -5.94 -3.49
CA PHE A 132 0.29 -6.30 -2.23
C PHE A 132 -0.10 -5.07 -1.44
N LEU A 133 -1.18 -5.21 -0.68
CA LEU A 133 -1.74 -4.15 0.16
C LEU A 133 -1.03 -4.15 1.53
N GLY A 134 0.21 -3.66 1.51
CA GLY A 134 1.12 -3.55 2.64
C GLY A 134 2.02 -4.76 2.84
N ARG A 135 1.50 -5.95 3.19
CA ARG A 135 2.31 -7.16 3.34
C ARG A 135 2.16 -8.10 2.15
N ARG A 136 3.20 -8.91 1.88
CA ARG A 136 3.19 -9.91 0.79
C ARG A 136 2.03 -10.90 0.87
N SER A 137 1.50 -11.16 2.06
CA SER A 137 0.35 -12.03 2.28
C SER A 137 -0.99 -11.37 1.92
N CYS A 138 -1.00 -10.12 1.47
CA CYS A 138 -2.20 -9.35 1.19
C CYS A 138 -2.27 -8.94 -0.30
N PRO A 139 -2.40 -9.87 -1.25
CA PRO A 139 -2.55 -9.51 -2.66
C PRO A 139 -3.90 -8.82 -2.89
N PRO A 140 -3.98 -7.82 -3.77
CA PRO A 140 -5.26 -7.21 -4.15
C PRO A 140 -6.13 -8.21 -4.91
N THR A 141 -7.45 -8.15 -4.72
CA THR A 141 -8.39 -9.08 -5.37
C THR A 141 -8.56 -8.76 -6.86
N LEU A 142 -8.47 -7.49 -7.24
CA LEU A 142 -8.61 -7.00 -8.61
C LEU A 142 -7.60 -5.88 -8.86
N PRO A 143 -7.11 -5.73 -10.10
CA PRO A 143 -6.40 -4.53 -10.50
C PRO A 143 -7.38 -3.36 -10.43
N ALA A 144 -7.10 -2.41 -9.60
CA ALA A 144 -8.07 -1.40 -9.22
C ALA A 144 -7.49 0.00 -9.35
N CYS A 145 -7.15 0.41 -10.56
CA CYS A 145 -6.82 1.79 -10.84
C CYS A 145 -7.70 2.34 -11.96
N ARG A 146 -8.11 3.59 -11.82
CA ARG A 146 -8.82 4.32 -12.84
C ARG A 146 -8.37 5.77 -12.84
N TYR A 147 -7.89 6.23 -13.98
CA TYR A 147 -7.47 7.61 -14.19
C TYR A 147 -8.68 8.51 -14.53
N TYR A 148 -8.72 9.68 -13.90
CA TYR A 148 -9.72 10.71 -14.15
C TYR A 148 -9.04 12.05 -14.43
N PRO A 149 -9.04 12.52 -15.68
CA PRO A 149 -8.36 13.77 -16.06
C PRO A 149 -8.96 15.03 -15.41
N HIS A 150 -10.22 14.97 -15.03
CA HIS A 150 -10.95 16.08 -14.41
C HIS A 150 -11.86 15.56 -13.29
N PHE A 151 -11.25 15.11 -12.18
CA PHE A 151 -12.03 14.70 -11.03
C PHE A 151 -12.40 15.93 -10.19
N PRO A 152 -13.69 16.20 -9.94
CA PRO A 152 -14.09 17.35 -9.13
C PRO A 152 -13.64 17.14 -7.68
N ALA A 153 -12.82 18.06 -7.19
CA ALA A 153 -12.22 18.00 -5.84
C ALA A 153 -13.27 18.01 -4.70
N ASP A 154 -14.48 18.46 -4.96
CA ASP A 154 -15.60 18.46 -4.02
C ASP A 154 -16.10 17.05 -3.67
N ARG A 155 -15.92 16.07 -4.55
CA ARG A 155 -16.22 14.66 -4.28
C ARG A 155 -15.17 13.98 -3.39
N LEU A 156 -14.00 14.62 -3.20
CA LEU A 156 -12.96 14.16 -2.28
C LEU A 156 -13.15 14.65 -0.83
N ARG A 157 -14.19 15.44 -0.54
CA ARG A 157 -14.42 16.08 0.77
C ARG A 157 -14.66 15.12 1.95
N ARG A 158 -14.58 13.81 1.76
CA ARG A 158 -14.50 12.80 2.84
C ARG A 158 -13.17 12.05 2.85
N VAL A 159 -12.16 12.62 2.23
CA VAL A 159 -10.82 12.06 2.23
C VAL A 159 -10.06 12.74 3.36
N THR A 160 -9.83 12.02 4.43
CA THR A 160 -8.96 12.49 5.52
C THR A 160 -7.58 12.68 4.94
N ALA A 161 -7.09 13.91 4.91
CA ALA A 161 -5.69 14.18 4.62
C ALA A 161 -4.86 13.56 5.76
N ALA A 162 -4.29 12.39 5.52
CA ALA A 162 -3.32 11.82 6.43
C ALA A 162 -2.07 12.69 6.37
N GLN A 163 -1.74 13.31 7.50
CA GLN A 163 -0.51 14.06 7.76
C GLN A 163 0.69 13.13 7.75
#